data_d356e6d7bb8f3e34a623026a5ea09663
#
_entry.id   d356e6d7bb8f3e34a623026a5ea09663
#
_cell.length_a   1.000
_cell.length_b   1.000
_cell.length_c   1.000
_cell.angle_alpha   90.00
_cell.angle_beta   90.00
_cell.angle_gamma   90.00
#
_symmetry.space_group_name_H-M   'P 1'
#
loop_
_entity.id
_entity.type
_entity.pdbx_description
1 polymer ?
#
loop_
_entity_poly.entity_id
_entity_poly.type
_entity_poly.pdbx_seq_one_letter_code
_entity_poly.pdbx_strand_id
1 'polypeptide(L)' 'MEMESVISAQQLIERMEHSLARLSEECRTVYRLHIYNGMKVSEISQQLSLPYKQVENRLGIARKTVRQQLKACV' A
#
# COMPACT_ATOMS: atom_id res chain seq x y z
N MET A 1 4.69 30.60 -2.26
CA MET A 1 4.35 30.20 -2.49
C MET A 1 3.75 29.17 -2.17
N GLU A 2 3.03 28.80 -2.24
CA GLU A 2 2.35 27.88 -2.07
C GLU A 2 2.74 26.68 -2.56
N MET A 3 3.76 26.55 -3.03
CA MET A 3 4.25 25.35 -3.54
C MET A 3 4.40 24.34 -2.51
N GLU A 4 4.65 24.71 -1.31
CA GLU A 4 4.84 23.74 -0.29
C GLU A 4 3.59 23.02 0.07
N SER A 5 2.45 23.49 -0.32
CA SER A 5 1.23 22.79 -0.01
C SER A 5 0.88 21.77 -1.09
N VAL A 6 1.67 21.71 -2.15
CA VAL A 6 1.43 20.78 -3.24
C VAL A 6 2.35 19.58 -3.12
N ILE A 7 1.76 18.40 -3.06
CA ILE A 7 2.53 17.17 -2.98
C ILE A 7 2.48 16.52 -4.34
N SER A 8 3.63 16.32 -4.95
CA SER A 8 3.70 15.69 -6.25
C SER A 8 3.37 14.20 -6.14
N ALA A 9 3.02 13.60 -7.27
CA ALA A 9 2.74 12.16 -7.30
C ALA A 9 3.95 11.38 -6.83
N GLN A 10 5.14 11.83 -7.20
CA GLN A 10 6.35 11.14 -6.79
C GLN A 10 6.53 11.18 -5.28
N GLN A 11 6.23 12.32 -4.65
CA GLN A 11 6.34 12.43 -3.21
C GLN A 11 5.34 11.52 -2.51
N LEU A 12 4.14 11.40 -3.06
CA LEU A 12 3.14 10.50 -2.49
C LEU A 12 3.62 9.06 -2.56
N ILE A 13 4.19 8.68 -3.69
CA ILE A 13 4.69 7.32 -3.86
C ILE A 13 5.84 7.07 -2.88
N GLU A 14 6.72 8.02 -2.71
CA GLU A 14 7.82 7.88 -1.77
C GLU A 14 7.32 7.69 -0.34
N ARG A 15 6.29 8.43 0.04
CA ARG A 15 5.73 8.29 1.37
C ARG A 15 5.05 6.94 1.54
N MET A 16 4.36 6.48 0.50
CA MET A 16 3.75 5.17 0.53
C MET A 16 4.81 4.09 0.71
N GLU A 17 5.88 4.17 -0.06
CA GLU A 17 6.94 3.18 0.02
C GLU A 17 7.63 3.22 1.39
N HIS A 18 7.77 4.40 1.94
CA HIS A 18 8.35 4.54 3.27
C HIS A 18 7.46 3.86 4.31
N SER A 19 6.16 4.02 4.19
CA SER A 19 5.22 3.36 5.09
C SER A 19 5.29 1.85 4.92
N LEU A 20 5.35 1.40 3.68
CA LEU A 20 5.38 -0.03 3.39
C LEU A 20 6.64 -0.68 3.93
N ALA A 21 7.72 0.07 4.05
CA ALA A 21 8.96 -0.50 4.59
C ALA A 21 8.80 -1.01 6.01
N ARG A 22 7.77 -0.54 6.72
CA ARG A 22 7.52 -0.99 8.08
C ARG A 22 6.73 -2.28 8.15
N LEU A 23 6.19 -2.70 7.03
CA LEU A 23 5.34 -3.88 6.98
C LEU A 23 6.15 -5.11 6.61
N SER A 24 5.56 -6.28 6.83
CA SER A 24 6.19 -7.51 6.40
C SER A 24 6.26 -7.53 4.87
N GLU A 25 7.13 -8.36 4.37
CA GLU A 25 7.28 -8.47 2.93
C GLU A 25 5.99 -8.91 2.27
N GLU A 26 5.27 -9.81 2.91
CA GLU A 26 4.00 -10.28 2.37
C GLU A 26 2.98 -9.14 2.24
N CYS A 27 2.87 -8.30 3.27
CA CYS A 27 1.97 -7.15 3.20
C CYS A 27 2.36 -6.21 2.09
N ARG A 28 3.65 -5.94 1.96
CA ARG A 28 4.14 -5.04 0.92
C ARG A 28 3.81 -5.59 -0.47
N THR A 29 4.06 -6.87 -0.67
CA THR A 29 3.83 -7.50 -1.95
C THR A 29 2.36 -7.43 -2.33
N VAL A 30 1.48 -7.80 -1.39
CA VAL A 30 0.05 -7.76 -1.63
C VAL A 30 -0.41 -6.35 -1.98
N TYR A 31 0.06 -5.38 -1.22
CA TYR A 31 -0.36 -4.00 -1.45
C TYR A 31 0.11 -3.48 -2.79
N ARG A 32 1.35 -3.77 -3.16
CA ARG A 32 1.89 -3.32 -4.43
C ARG A 32 1.15 -3.95 -5.60
N LEU A 33 0.84 -5.22 -5.52
CA LEU A 33 0.10 -5.89 -6.58
C LEU A 33 -1.28 -5.26 -6.75
N HIS A 34 -1.88 -4.87 -5.64
CA HIS A 34 -3.20 -4.27 -5.69
C HIS A 34 -3.16 -2.84 -6.23
N ILE A 35 -2.24 -2.04 -5.74
CA ILE A 35 -2.19 -0.62 -6.09
C ILE A 35 -1.51 -0.36 -7.44
N TYR A 36 -0.36 -0.96 -7.66
CA TYR A 36 0.38 -0.70 -8.88
C TYR A 36 -0.09 -1.53 -10.07
N ASN A 37 -0.47 -2.76 -9.82
CA ASN A 37 -0.88 -3.65 -10.90
C ASN A 37 -2.40 -3.76 -11.06
N GLY A 38 -3.15 -3.15 -10.18
CA GLY A 38 -4.60 -3.17 -10.27
C GLY A 38 -5.22 -4.54 -10.08
N MET A 39 -4.52 -5.44 -9.40
CA MET A 39 -5.03 -6.79 -9.21
C MET A 39 -6.09 -6.85 -8.13
N LYS A 40 -7.08 -7.68 -8.35
CA LYS A 40 -8.11 -7.94 -7.35
C LYS A 40 -7.57 -8.90 -6.30
N VAL A 41 -8.20 -8.90 -5.14
CA VAL A 41 -7.78 -9.79 -4.04
C VAL A 41 -7.77 -11.24 -4.51
N SER A 42 -8.78 -11.66 -5.27
CA SER A 42 -8.84 -13.04 -5.74
C SER A 42 -7.67 -13.37 -6.67
N GLU A 43 -7.28 -12.41 -7.49
CA GLU A 43 -6.15 -12.60 -8.41
C GLU A 43 -4.84 -12.72 -7.65
N ILE A 44 -4.67 -11.87 -6.64
CA ILE A 44 -3.47 -11.90 -5.82
C ILE A 44 -3.40 -13.22 -5.06
N SER A 45 -4.54 -13.65 -4.53
CA SER A 45 -4.62 -14.92 -3.82
C SER A 45 -4.13 -16.07 -4.68
N GLN A 46 -4.55 -16.09 -5.93
CA GLN A 46 -4.13 -17.15 -6.84
C GLN A 46 -2.66 -17.03 -7.20
N GLN A 47 -2.21 -15.83 -7.49
CA GLN A 47 -0.83 -15.64 -7.91
C GLN A 47 0.17 -15.98 -6.81
N LEU A 48 -0.13 -15.63 -5.58
CA LEU A 48 0.76 -15.87 -4.46
C LEU A 48 0.48 -17.18 -3.75
N SER A 49 -0.54 -17.91 -4.18
CA SER A 49 -0.95 -19.17 -3.54
C SER A 49 -1.25 -18.96 -2.05
N LEU A 50 -1.95 -17.89 -1.74
CA LEU A 50 -2.34 -17.58 -0.37
C LEU A 50 -3.85 -17.63 -0.23
N PRO A 51 -4.36 -17.96 0.95
CA PRO A 51 -5.81 -17.93 1.16
C PRO A 51 -6.36 -16.52 0.92
N TYR A 52 -7.56 -16.46 0.36
CA TYR A 52 -8.22 -15.18 0.10
C TYR A 52 -8.29 -14.31 1.36
N LYS A 53 -8.69 -14.93 2.46
CA LYS A 53 -8.79 -14.20 3.73
C LYS A 53 -7.46 -13.59 4.15
N GLN A 54 -6.39 -14.31 3.93
CA GLN A 54 -5.07 -13.83 4.32
C GLN A 54 -4.67 -12.62 3.48
N VAL A 55 -4.94 -12.69 2.17
CA VAL A 55 -4.63 -11.56 1.28
C VAL A 55 -5.45 -10.35 1.71
N GLU A 56 -6.73 -10.56 1.98
CA GLU A 56 -7.61 -9.50 2.43
C GLU A 56 -7.09 -8.86 3.71
N ASN A 57 -6.66 -9.69 4.64
CA ASN A 57 -6.12 -9.22 5.91
C ASN A 57 -4.84 -8.40 5.71
N ARG A 58 -3.93 -8.92 4.90
CA ARG A 58 -2.67 -8.22 4.63
C ARG A 58 -2.91 -6.89 3.95
N LEU A 59 -3.85 -6.88 3.00
CA LEU A 59 -4.18 -5.65 2.30
C LEU A 59 -4.79 -4.62 3.25
N GLY A 60 -5.63 -5.07 4.17
CA GLY A 60 -6.22 -4.18 5.17
C GLY A 60 -5.17 -3.54 6.06
N ILE A 61 -4.21 -4.35 6.51
CA ILE A 61 -3.13 -3.85 7.35
C ILE A 61 -2.31 -2.80 6.59
N ALA A 62 -1.98 -3.10 5.35
CA ALA A 62 -1.18 -2.19 4.54
C ALA A 62 -1.93 -0.88 4.29
N ARG A 63 -3.20 -0.97 3.96
CA ARG A 63 -4.01 0.23 3.72
C ARG A 63 -4.06 1.12 4.96
N LYS A 64 -4.26 0.50 6.10
CA LYS A 64 -4.35 1.26 7.34
C LYS A 64 -3.04 1.98 7.62
N THR A 65 -1.93 1.26 7.46
CA THR A 65 -0.62 1.83 7.73
C THR A 65 -0.32 3.01 6.80
N VAL A 66 -0.59 2.82 5.51
CA VAL A 66 -0.34 3.88 4.53
C VAL A 66 -1.23 5.09 4.79
N ARG A 67 -2.50 4.82 5.10
CA ARG A 67 -3.45 5.91 5.36
C ARG A 67 -3.03 6.73 6.56
N GLN A 68 -2.59 6.06 7.60
CA GLN A 68 -2.13 6.78 8.80
C GLN A 68 -0.92 7.63 8.51
N GLN A 69 -0.01 7.10 7.71
CA GLN A 69 1.20 7.83 7.37
C GLN A 69 0.88 9.08 6.54
N LEU A 70 0.01 8.93 5.54
CA LEU A 70 -0.36 10.04 4.71
C LEU A 70 -1.15 11.09 5.50
N LYS A 71 -1.99 10.63 6.40
CA LYS A 71 -2.77 11.53 7.22
C LYS A 71 -1.89 12.35 8.15
N ALA A 72 -0.84 11.73 8.65
CA ALA A 72 0.06 12.42 9.56
C ALA A 72 0.87 13.52 8.87
N CYS A 73 0.92 13.48 7.55
CA CYS A 73 1.66 14.49 6.80
C CYS A 73 0.83 15.72 6.47
N VAL A 74 -0.41 15.70 6.78
CA VAL A 74 -1.30 16.84 6.45
C VAL A 74 -1.36 17.91 7.54
#